data_d436be89c653c9e7815c73dd728bb72b
#
_entry.id   d436be89c653c9e7815c73dd728bb72b
#
_cell.length_a   1.000
_cell.length_b   1.000
_cell.length_c   1.000
_cell.angle_alpha   90.00
_cell.angle_beta   90.00
_cell.angle_gamma   90.00
#
_symmetry.space_group_name_H-M   'P 1'
#
loop_
_entity.id
_entity.type
_entity.pdbx_description
1 polymer ?
#
loop_
_entity_poly.entity_id
_entity_poly.type
_entity_poly.pdbx_seq_one_letter_code
_entity_poly.pdbx_strand_id
1 'polypeptide(L)'
;RISIDKWNTFREEYGNYPRNDNRLFSSMKDTYNELLEFLLLNDNFINTQKGYLVESPNLLKSRSGIDIAIILGSIISHPSADSMKYTIPFDVDDSGVLNTLYSLIKSMSVIYPINHPKIPASMGIALGRYPEDIYDGIQTSEGNPWFISTSTAAELMYRLVERYHTEKKPIVINLWKIKFWKLFFSKQGKGYWDDDLTVTIPYNSLAFNMTLNNIFKYGDSFLDVVRTHMSHEGEMSEQFNKYTGFIQGAKDLSWSYSSFLDAVRSRSNAQKILKQ
;
A
#
# COMPACT_ATOMS: atom_id res chain seq x y z
N ARG A 1 9.21 -6.19 -12.20
CA ARG A 1 9.85 -7.50 -12.24
C ARG A 1 9.83 -8.01 -13.67
N ILE A 2 10.96 -8.00 -14.35
CA ILE A 2 11.10 -8.72 -15.61
C ILE A 2 11.38 -10.16 -15.19
N SER A 3 10.44 -11.08 -15.42
CA SER A 3 10.70 -12.50 -15.22
C SER A 3 11.84 -12.93 -16.15
N ILE A 4 12.57 -13.98 -15.76
CA ILE A 4 13.61 -14.58 -16.61
C ILE A 4 13.05 -14.90 -18.00
N ASP A 5 11.81 -15.35 -18.06
CA ASP A 5 11.14 -15.68 -19.33
C ASP A 5 10.82 -14.42 -20.15
N LYS A 6 10.35 -13.33 -19.53
CA LYS A 6 10.15 -12.04 -20.21
C LYS A 6 11.47 -11.42 -20.64
N TRP A 7 12.54 -11.61 -19.87
CA TRP A 7 13.88 -11.18 -20.28
C TRP A 7 14.40 -11.97 -21.47
N ASN A 8 14.17 -13.28 -21.48
CA ASN A 8 14.52 -14.11 -22.63
C ASN A 8 13.70 -13.73 -23.87
N THR A 9 12.39 -13.48 -23.73
CA THR A 9 11.53 -12.99 -24.83
C THR A 9 11.98 -11.61 -25.32
N PHE A 10 12.28 -10.69 -24.42
CA PHE A 10 12.84 -9.39 -24.78
C PHE A 10 14.17 -9.52 -25.52
N ARG A 11 15.02 -10.44 -25.09
CA ARG A 11 16.32 -10.75 -25.73
C ARG A 11 16.15 -11.37 -27.12
N GLU A 12 15.12 -12.17 -27.34
CA GLU A 12 14.79 -12.74 -28.64
C GLU A 12 14.22 -11.69 -29.60
N GLU A 13 13.38 -10.80 -29.12
CA GLU A 13 12.78 -9.72 -29.92
C GLU A 13 13.77 -8.62 -30.32
N TYR A 14 14.71 -8.29 -29.45
CA TYR A 14 15.67 -7.20 -29.66
C TYR A 14 17.09 -7.67 -30.02
N GLY A 15 17.27 -8.89 -30.36
CA GLY A 15 18.22 -9.68 -31.17
C GLY A 15 19.69 -9.33 -31.27
N ASN A 16 20.26 -8.30 -30.64
CA ASN A 16 21.66 -7.89 -30.82
C ASN A 16 22.48 -7.67 -29.54
N TYR A 17 22.09 -8.34 -28.44
CA TYR A 17 22.94 -8.36 -27.26
C TYR A 17 23.91 -9.55 -27.31
N PRO A 18 25.17 -9.39 -26.86
CA PRO A 18 26.19 -10.44 -26.98
C PRO A 18 25.76 -11.72 -26.27
N ARG A 19 25.86 -12.83 -26.98
CA ARG A 19 25.41 -14.19 -26.60
C ARG A 19 26.17 -14.84 -25.42
N ASN A 20 26.98 -14.11 -24.68
CA ASN A 20 27.85 -14.70 -23.65
C ASN A 20 27.58 -14.10 -22.26
N ASP A 21 26.34 -14.28 -21.76
CA ASP A 21 25.87 -13.58 -20.59
C ASP A 21 25.55 -14.43 -19.37
N ASN A 22 26.20 -15.57 -19.20
CA ASN A 22 26.23 -16.23 -17.91
C ASN A 22 26.80 -15.32 -16.80
N ARG A 23 27.68 -14.39 -17.15
CA ARG A 23 28.25 -13.41 -16.21
C ARG A 23 27.23 -12.35 -15.79
N LEU A 24 26.48 -11.78 -16.74
CA LEU A 24 25.46 -10.79 -16.43
C LEU A 24 24.33 -11.42 -15.59
N PHE A 25 23.99 -12.65 -15.92
CA PHE A 25 22.94 -13.38 -15.20
C PHE A 25 23.38 -13.78 -13.78
N SER A 26 24.63 -14.21 -13.62
CA SER A 26 25.27 -14.42 -12.32
C SER A 26 25.30 -13.12 -11.53
N SER A 27 25.81 -12.06 -12.14
CA SER A 27 25.87 -10.72 -11.53
C SER A 27 24.51 -10.18 -11.09
N MET A 28 23.45 -10.35 -11.89
CA MET A 28 22.08 -9.94 -11.52
C MET A 28 21.54 -10.74 -10.34
N LYS A 29 21.82 -12.06 -10.30
CA LYS A 29 21.44 -12.91 -9.18
C LYS A 29 22.20 -12.56 -7.90
N ASP A 30 23.47 -12.28 -8.03
CA ASP A 30 24.31 -11.87 -6.91
C ASP A 30 23.86 -10.51 -6.37
N THR A 31 23.61 -9.54 -7.24
CA THR A 31 23.02 -8.24 -6.85
C THR A 31 21.65 -8.40 -6.20
N TYR A 32 20.79 -9.29 -6.71
CA TYR A 32 19.51 -9.58 -6.06
C TYR A 32 19.70 -10.11 -4.64
N ASN A 33 20.61 -11.06 -4.44
CA ASN A 33 20.88 -11.62 -3.13
C ASN A 33 21.47 -10.56 -2.17
N GLU A 34 22.39 -9.75 -2.64
CA GLU A 34 22.97 -8.63 -1.88
C GLU A 34 21.90 -7.61 -1.45
N LEU A 35 21.00 -7.24 -2.36
CA LEU A 35 19.89 -6.33 -2.07
C LEU A 35 18.90 -6.97 -1.08
N LEU A 36 18.60 -8.24 -1.24
CA LEU A 36 17.73 -8.97 -0.32
C LEU A 36 18.33 -9.02 1.08
N GLU A 37 19.61 -9.35 1.18
CA GLU A 37 20.36 -9.36 2.43
C GLU A 37 20.40 -7.95 3.06
N PHE A 38 20.67 -6.93 2.27
CA PHE A 38 20.66 -5.54 2.72
C PHE A 38 19.31 -5.12 3.30
N LEU A 39 18.20 -5.49 2.66
CA LEU A 39 16.84 -5.15 3.12
C LEU A 39 16.44 -5.91 4.39
N LEU A 40 16.85 -7.18 4.51
CA LEU A 40 16.45 -8.05 5.62
C LEU A 40 17.34 -7.92 6.87
N LEU A 41 18.64 -7.74 6.68
CA LEU A 41 19.60 -7.71 7.79
C LEU A 41 19.79 -6.31 8.39
N ASN A 42 19.36 -5.27 7.68
CA ASN A 42 19.43 -3.92 8.22
C ASN A 42 18.09 -3.54 8.84
N ASP A 43 17.99 -3.57 10.16
CA ASP A 43 16.87 -3.01 10.93
C ASP A 43 16.59 -1.52 10.63
N ASN A 44 17.44 -0.92 9.80
CA ASN A 44 17.32 0.47 9.39
C ASN A 44 16.02 0.81 8.64
N PHE A 45 15.44 -0.17 7.93
CA PHE A 45 14.16 0.00 7.22
C PHE A 45 12.95 -0.25 8.10
N ILE A 46 13.14 -0.61 9.36
CA ILE A 46 12.07 -0.86 10.32
C ILE A 46 12.21 0.09 11.50
N ASN A 47 11.21 0.92 11.75
CA ASN A 47 11.12 1.62 13.02
C ASN A 47 10.63 0.65 14.08
N THR A 48 11.54 0.03 14.80
CA THR A 48 11.26 -1.02 15.78
C THR A 48 10.41 -0.55 16.96
N GLN A 49 10.46 0.74 17.31
CA GLN A 49 9.64 1.30 18.39
C GLN A 49 8.18 1.48 17.99
N LYS A 50 7.93 1.83 16.72
CA LYS A 50 6.59 2.14 16.19
C LYS A 50 6.02 1.03 15.31
N GLY A 51 6.87 0.13 14.81
CA GLY A 51 6.50 -1.05 14.05
C GLY A 51 6.10 -0.78 12.59
N TYR A 52 6.49 0.36 12.01
CA TYR A 52 6.29 0.65 10.59
C TYR A 52 7.60 0.60 9.80
N LEU A 53 7.50 0.48 8.48
CA LEU A 53 8.65 0.57 7.58
C LEU A 53 9.05 2.02 7.35
N VAL A 54 10.34 2.23 7.13
CA VAL A 54 10.96 3.54 6.88
C VAL A 54 11.38 3.59 5.41
N GLU A 55 10.91 4.61 4.70
CA GLU A 55 11.20 4.80 3.27
C GLU A 55 12.70 4.93 3.01
N SER A 56 13.39 5.72 3.81
CA SER A 56 14.83 5.90 3.74
C SER A 56 15.41 6.13 5.14
N PRO A 57 16.31 5.24 5.61
CA PRO A 57 16.92 5.36 6.94
C PRO A 57 17.64 6.69 7.18
N ASN A 58 18.24 7.24 6.13
CA ASN A 58 18.98 8.51 6.21
C ASN A 58 18.07 9.73 6.49
N LEU A 59 16.78 9.62 6.20
CA LEU A 59 15.81 10.69 6.40
C LEU A 59 15.27 10.78 7.84
N LEU A 60 15.52 9.78 8.67
CA LEU A 60 15.00 9.74 10.06
C LEU A 60 15.51 10.89 10.95
N LYS A 61 16.54 11.61 10.53
CA LYS A 61 17.01 12.83 11.21
C LYS A 61 16.11 14.04 11.01
N SER A 62 15.33 14.05 9.93
CA SER A 62 14.52 15.20 9.49
C SER A 62 13.04 14.86 9.30
N ARG A 63 12.70 13.58 9.11
CA ARG A 63 11.33 13.09 8.85
C ARG A 63 11.01 11.85 9.67
N SER A 64 9.73 11.51 9.75
CA SER A 64 9.26 10.29 10.40
C SER A 64 9.68 9.01 9.66
N GLY A 65 10.01 9.12 8.38
CA GLY A 65 10.27 8.00 7.48
C GLY A 65 9.01 7.30 6.95
N ILE A 66 7.82 7.75 7.37
CA ILE A 66 6.53 7.22 6.87
C ILE A 66 6.30 7.79 5.48
N ASP A 67 6.09 6.94 4.48
CA ASP A 67 5.86 7.37 3.10
C ASP A 67 4.95 6.40 2.35
N ILE A 68 4.11 6.93 1.45
CA ILE A 68 3.27 6.11 0.56
C ILE A 68 4.10 5.28 -0.41
N ALA A 69 5.33 5.66 -0.69
CA ALA A 69 6.26 4.93 -1.55
C ALA A 69 6.49 3.49 -1.05
N ILE A 70 6.41 3.26 0.26
CA ILE A 70 6.50 1.92 0.84
C ILE A 70 5.33 1.04 0.39
N ILE A 71 4.13 1.59 0.40
CA ILE A 71 2.92 0.88 -0.04
C ILE A 71 2.97 0.62 -1.54
N LEU A 72 3.36 1.62 -2.34
CA LEU A 72 3.58 1.48 -3.78
C LEU A 72 4.62 0.40 -4.08
N GLY A 73 5.75 0.44 -3.39
CA GLY A 73 6.82 -0.56 -3.53
C GLY A 73 6.33 -1.96 -3.23
N SER A 74 5.55 -2.14 -2.16
CA SER A 74 4.94 -3.42 -1.80
C SER A 74 4.00 -3.93 -2.91
N ILE A 75 3.07 -3.12 -3.36
CA ILE A 75 2.10 -3.50 -4.41
C ILE A 75 2.80 -3.83 -5.73
N ILE A 76 3.76 -3.04 -6.15
CA ILE A 76 4.47 -3.22 -7.43
C ILE A 76 5.36 -4.46 -7.41
N SER A 77 6.04 -4.72 -6.31
CA SER A 77 6.94 -5.87 -6.19
C SER A 77 6.22 -7.21 -5.95
N HIS A 78 4.96 -7.18 -5.51
CA HIS A 78 4.14 -8.36 -5.25
C HIS A 78 2.88 -8.36 -6.12
N PRO A 79 3.00 -8.51 -7.45
CA PRO A 79 1.84 -8.65 -8.31
C PRO A 79 1.04 -9.90 -7.89
N SER A 80 -0.26 -9.91 -8.21
CA SER A 80 -1.21 -10.95 -7.76
C SER A 80 -0.68 -12.38 -7.92
N ALA A 81 -1.15 -13.23 -7.08
CA ALA A 81 -0.74 -14.55 -6.57
C ALA A 81 -0.14 -15.61 -7.51
N ASP A 82 0.13 -15.36 -8.77
CA ASP A 82 0.71 -16.36 -9.66
C ASP A 82 2.20 -16.56 -9.42
N SER A 83 2.47 -17.64 -8.70
CA SER A 83 3.71 -18.46 -8.75
C SER A 83 5.03 -17.70 -8.66
N MET A 84 5.35 -17.11 -7.50
CA MET A 84 6.67 -16.53 -7.35
C MET A 84 7.67 -17.52 -6.74
N LYS A 85 8.64 -17.95 -7.51
CA LYS A 85 9.81 -18.72 -7.06
C LYS A 85 10.76 -17.96 -6.13
N TYR A 86 10.55 -16.65 -5.93
CA TYR A 86 11.43 -15.79 -5.16
C TYR A 86 10.64 -15.05 -4.08
N THR A 87 11.14 -15.11 -2.86
CA THR A 87 10.57 -14.36 -1.74
C THR A 87 11.10 -12.93 -1.78
N ILE A 88 10.23 -11.97 -2.05
CA ILE A 88 10.52 -10.54 -1.91
C ILE A 88 9.98 -10.12 -0.54
N PRO A 89 10.75 -9.38 0.28
CA PRO A 89 10.26 -8.89 1.57
C PRO A 89 9.20 -7.81 1.42
N PHE A 90 8.48 -7.56 2.50
CA PHE A 90 7.51 -6.47 2.61
C PHE A 90 6.30 -6.62 1.67
N ASP A 91 5.70 -7.81 1.66
CA ASP A 91 4.47 -8.10 0.92
C ASP A 91 3.28 -7.28 1.48
N VAL A 92 2.19 -7.22 0.74
CA VAL A 92 0.99 -6.44 1.06
C VAL A 92 0.37 -6.75 2.43
N ASP A 93 0.59 -7.94 2.97
CA ASP A 93 0.12 -8.35 4.30
C ASP A 93 1.22 -8.30 5.38
N ASP A 94 2.41 -7.77 5.05
CA ASP A 94 3.48 -7.55 6.00
C ASP A 94 3.07 -6.53 7.07
N SER A 95 3.46 -6.80 8.32
CA SER A 95 3.11 -5.97 9.47
C SER A 95 3.62 -4.53 9.34
N GLY A 96 4.83 -4.37 8.83
CA GLY A 96 5.45 -3.06 8.64
C GLY A 96 4.73 -2.25 7.56
N VAL A 97 4.34 -2.89 6.44
CA VAL A 97 3.55 -2.27 5.36
C VAL A 97 2.20 -1.79 5.89
N LEU A 98 1.47 -2.67 6.59
CA LEU A 98 0.16 -2.35 7.15
C LEU A 98 0.24 -1.24 8.20
N ASN A 99 1.26 -1.26 9.06
CA ASN A 99 1.48 -0.23 10.06
C ASN A 99 1.94 1.10 9.44
N THR A 100 2.64 1.07 8.29
CA THR A 100 2.96 2.28 7.53
C THR A 100 1.69 2.94 7.04
N LEU A 101 0.76 2.19 6.41
CA LEU A 101 -0.52 2.74 6.01
C LEU A 101 -1.32 3.26 7.20
N TYR A 102 -1.39 2.51 8.30
CA TYR A 102 -2.06 2.98 9.53
C TYR A 102 -1.47 4.29 10.03
N SER A 103 -0.14 4.42 10.00
CA SER A 103 0.56 5.63 10.47
C SER A 103 0.31 6.82 9.54
N LEU A 104 0.26 6.61 8.22
CA LEU A 104 -0.16 7.62 7.24
C LEU A 104 -1.58 8.09 7.53
N ILE A 105 -2.53 7.17 7.68
CA ILE A 105 -3.93 7.50 8.00
C ILE A 105 -4.01 8.35 9.27
N LYS A 106 -3.31 7.95 10.34
CA LYS A 106 -3.31 8.70 11.61
C LYS A 106 -2.72 10.09 11.47
N SER A 107 -1.64 10.24 10.73
CA SER A 107 -1.00 11.54 10.51
C SER A 107 -1.87 12.45 9.63
N MET A 108 -2.34 11.94 8.49
CA MET A 108 -3.12 12.72 7.53
C MET A 108 -4.53 13.07 8.05
N SER A 109 -5.09 12.28 8.97
CA SER A 109 -6.35 12.62 9.63
C SER A 109 -6.27 13.88 10.49
N VAL A 110 -5.05 14.31 10.88
CA VAL A 110 -4.80 15.51 11.66
C VAL A 110 -4.29 16.66 10.79
N ILE A 111 -3.41 16.33 9.82
CA ILE A 111 -2.71 17.34 9.00
C ILE A 111 -3.64 17.96 7.95
N TYR A 112 -4.57 17.18 7.39
CA TYR A 112 -5.44 17.67 6.32
C TYR A 112 -6.83 18.06 6.84
N PRO A 113 -7.20 19.36 6.80
CA PRO A 113 -8.51 19.84 7.28
C PRO A 113 -9.71 19.17 6.60
N ILE A 114 -9.60 18.77 5.33
CA ILE A 114 -10.69 18.04 4.64
C ILE A 114 -11.00 16.67 5.27
N ASN A 115 -10.09 16.13 6.09
CA ASN A 115 -10.28 14.90 6.84
C ASN A 115 -10.88 15.10 8.24
N HIS A 116 -11.02 16.39 8.70
CA HIS A 116 -11.45 16.68 10.08
C HIS A 116 -12.93 16.46 10.37
N PRO A 117 -13.89 16.64 9.44
CA PRO A 117 -15.28 16.40 9.80
C PRO A 117 -15.49 14.93 10.05
N LYS A 118 -15.41 14.56 11.33
CA LYS A 118 -15.92 13.33 11.96
C LYS A 118 -15.98 12.07 11.06
N ILE A 119 -14.92 11.85 10.26
CA ILE A 119 -14.82 10.65 9.46
C ILE A 119 -14.60 9.47 10.41
N PRO A 120 -15.47 8.47 10.43
CA PRO A 120 -15.23 7.27 11.22
C PRO A 120 -13.88 6.65 10.90
N ALA A 121 -13.19 6.10 11.88
CA ALA A 121 -11.91 5.42 11.67
C ALA A 121 -11.98 4.25 10.67
N SER A 122 -13.18 3.74 10.41
CA SER A 122 -13.48 2.70 9.43
C SER A 122 -13.74 3.23 8.01
N MET A 123 -13.52 4.51 7.75
CA MET A 123 -13.67 5.11 6.42
C MET A 123 -12.34 5.65 5.93
N GLY A 124 -12.13 5.55 4.61
CA GLY A 124 -10.97 6.11 3.93
C GLY A 124 -10.92 7.63 4.06
N ILE A 125 -9.72 8.16 4.02
CA ILE A 125 -9.42 9.59 4.09
C ILE A 125 -8.51 10.00 2.94
N ALA A 126 -8.40 11.28 2.69
CA ALA A 126 -7.43 11.84 1.77
C ALA A 126 -6.01 11.62 2.26
N LEU A 127 -5.14 11.03 1.42
CA LEU A 127 -3.75 10.72 1.76
C LEU A 127 -2.79 11.48 0.86
N GLY A 128 -1.71 12.00 1.45
CA GLY A 128 -0.56 12.56 0.76
C GLY A 128 0.62 11.60 0.69
N ARG A 129 1.78 12.11 0.28
CA ARG A 129 2.99 11.31 0.16
C ARG A 129 3.56 10.90 1.53
N TYR A 130 3.84 11.89 2.36
CA TYR A 130 4.39 11.73 3.72
C TYR A 130 3.97 12.92 4.61
N PRO A 131 4.00 12.78 5.93
CA PRO A 131 3.46 13.80 6.85
C PRO A 131 4.18 15.16 6.78
N GLU A 132 5.48 15.16 6.53
CA GLU A 132 6.32 16.36 6.49
C GLU A 132 6.40 16.98 5.08
N ASP A 133 5.53 16.55 4.15
CA ASP A 133 5.51 17.06 2.79
C ASP A 133 5.17 18.56 2.77
N ILE A 134 5.96 19.32 2.02
CA ILE A 134 5.78 20.77 1.83
C ILE A 134 5.53 21.14 0.36
N TYR A 135 5.49 20.17 -0.54
CA TYR A 135 5.23 20.43 -1.95
C TYR A 135 3.73 20.62 -2.20
N ASP A 136 3.35 21.79 -2.71
CA ASP A 136 1.96 22.20 -2.93
C ASP A 136 1.45 22.03 -4.36
N GLY A 137 2.24 21.39 -5.21
CA GLY A 137 1.91 21.17 -6.62
C GLY A 137 2.51 22.21 -7.57
N ILE A 138 3.10 23.30 -7.05
CA ILE A 138 3.74 24.37 -7.80
C ILE A 138 5.08 24.74 -7.17
N GLN A 139 5.09 24.92 -5.87
CA GLN A 139 6.24 25.35 -5.07
C GLN A 139 6.33 24.55 -3.77
N THR A 140 6.97 25.12 -2.77
CA THR A 140 7.09 24.54 -1.44
C THR A 140 6.43 25.45 -0.41
N SER A 141 5.28 25.04 0.11
CA SER A 141 4.60 25.74 1.19
C SER A 141 4.08 24.72 2.20
N GLU A 142 3.15 23.88 1.78
CA GLU A 142 2.55 22.85 2.61
C GLU A 142 1.99 21.73 1.74
N GLY A 143 2.23 20.47 2.13
CA GLY A 143 1.80 19.31 1.37
C GLY A 143 0.29 19.16 1.31
N ASN A 144 -0.17 18.54 0.24
CA ASN A 144 -1.56 18.25 -0.06
C ASN A 144 -1.81 16.74 -0.19
N PRO A 145 -3.08 16.30 -0.16
CA PRO A 145 -3.44 14.96 -0.58
C PRO A 145 -3.17 14.74 -2.07
N TRP A 146 -2.85 13.50 -2.42
CA TRP A 146 -2.55 13.08 -3.78
C TRP A 146 -3.54 12.00 -4.24
N PHE A 147 -3.96 12.06 -5.50
CA PHE A 147 -4.82 11.03 -6.09
C PHE A 147 -4.14 9.66 -6.07
N ILE A 148 -2.85 9.60 -6.45
CA ILE A 148 -2.08 8.36 -6.41
C ILE A 148 -2.02 7.78 -4.99
N SER A 149 -1.76 8.59 -3.98
CA SER A 149 -1.63 8.10 -2.60
C SER A 149 -2.94 7.51 -2.06
N THR A 150 -4.04 8.17 -2.36
CA THR A 150 -5.38 7.73 -1.93
C THR A 150 -5.82 6.48 -2.68
N SER A 151 -5.57 6.41 -4.00
CA SER A 151 -5.85 5.22 -4.82
C SER A 151 -5.01 4.01 -4.42
N THR A 152 -3.73 4.23 -4.08
CA THR A 152 -2.81 3.19 -3.61
C THR A 152 -3.30 2.55 -2.30
N ALA A 153 -3.85 3.35 -1.38
CA ALA A 153 -4.44 2.81 -0.15
C ALA A 153 -5.65 1.91 -0.45
N ALA A 154 -6.50 2.30 -1.40
CA ALA A 154 -7.60 1.46 -1.85
C ALA A 154 -7.10 0.15 -2.47
N GLU A 155 -6.10 0.23 -3.35
CA GLU A 155 -5.51 -0.96 -3.98
C GLU A 155 -4.94 -1.92 -2.95
N LEU A 156 -4.19 -1.42 -1.95
CA LEU A 156 -3.66 -2.28 -0.89
C LEU A 156 -4.77 -3.07 -0.19
N MET A 157 -5.93 -2.45 0.09
CA MET A 157 -7.06 -3.15 0.72
C MET A 157 -7.56 -4.29 -0.16
N TYR A 158 -7.72 -4.08 -1.45
CA TYR A 158 -8.18 -5.13 -2.36
C TYR A 158 -7.14 -6.24 -2.55
N ARG A 159 -5.87 -5.89 -2.63
CA ARG A 159 -4.75 -6.85 -2.68
C ARG A 159 -4.68 -7.70 -1.43
N LEU A 160 -4.99 -7.12 -0.27
CA LEU A 160 -5.02 -7.85 1.00
C LEU A 160 -6.14 -8.90 1.02
N VAL A 161 -7.33 -8.57 0.50
CA VAL A 161 -8.44 -9.53 0.31
C VAL A 161 -8.00 -10.68 -0.60
N GLU A 162 -7.42 -10.35 -1.76
CA GLU A 162 -6.92 -11.32 -2.72
C GLU A 162 -5.86 -12.25 -2.10
N ARG A 163 -4.89 -11.68 -1.38
CA ARG A 163 -3.80 -12.41 -0.75
C ARG A 163 -4.30 -13.46 0.26
N TYR A 164 -5.11 -13.07 1.22
CA TYR A 164 -5.61 -13.98 2.25
C TYR A 164 -6.49 -15.08 1.68
N HIS A 165 -7.33 -14.76 0.69
CA HIS A 165 -8.21 -15.75 0.06
C HIS A 165 -7.43 -16.74 -0.80
N THR A 166 -6.54 -16.26 -1.67
CA THR A 166 -5.79 -17.09 -2.62
C THR A 166 -4.82 -18.03 -1.90
N GLU A 167 -4.13 -17.55 -0.88
CA GLU A 167 -3.21 -18.36 -0.10
C GLU A 167 -3.91 -19.26 0.93
N LYS A 168 -5.22 -19.12 1.09
CA LYS A 168 -6.04 -19.89 2.05
C LYS A 168 -5.46 -19.88 3.46
N LYS A 169 -4.83 -18.78 3.83
CA LYS A 169 -4.18 -18.64 5.13
C LYS A 169 -5.07 -17.95 6.16
N PRO A 170 -4.94 -18.31 7.45
CA PRO A 170 -5.65 -17.60 8.52
C PRO A 170 -5.15 -16.16 8.63
N ILE A 171 -5.98 -15.26 9.16
CA ILE A 171 -5.53 -13.93 9.57
C ILE A 171 -4.95 -14.05 10.98
N VAL A 172 -3.65 -13.83 11.12
CA VAL A 172 -2.95 -13.86 12.39
C VAL A 172 -2.62 -12.45 12.82
N ILE A 173 -3.17 -12.02 13.94
CA ILE A 173 -3.00 -10.67 14.51
C ILE A 173 -2.21 -10.80 15.80
N ASN A 174 -1.03 -10.26 15.82
CA ASN A 174 -0.16 -10.15 16.99
C ASN A 174 0.00 -8.68 17.39
N LEU A 175 0.77 -8.40 18.43
CA LEU A 175 1.04 -7.05 18.92
C LEU A 175 1.52 -6.07 17.82
N TRP A 176 2.31 -6.55 16.86
CA TRP A 176 2.84 -5.74 15.79
C TRP A 176 1.76 -5.35 14.78
N LYS A 177 0.79 -6.22 14.52
CA LYS A 177 -0.30 -6.04 13.54
C LYS A 177 -1.52 -5.35 14.14
N ILE A 178 -1.69 -5.34 15.44
CA ILE A 178 -2.94 -4.96 16.13
C ILE A 178 -3.45 -3.56 15.79
N LYS A 179 -2.54 -2.59 15.56
CA LYS A 179 -2.91 -1.19 15.27
C LYS A 179 -3.73 -1.09 14.00
N PHE A 180 -3.25 -1.71 12.94
CA PHE A 180 -3.94 -1.74 11.65
C PHE A 180 -5.27 -2.53 11.76
N TRP A 181 -5.20 -3.72 12.33
CA TRP A 181 -6.38 -4.60 12.40
C TRP A 181 -7.52 -4.05 13.27
N LYS A 182 -7.22 -3.21 14.26
CA LYS A 182 -8.25 -2.50 15.05
C LYS A 182 -9.17 -1.60 14.21
N LEU A 183 -8.79 -1.21 12.99
CA LEU A 183 -9.65 -0.47 12.07
C LEU A 183 -10.89 -1.28 11.65
N PHE A 184 -10.80 -2.61 11.63
CA PHE A 184 -11.82 -3.51 11.10
C PHE A 184 -12.67 -4.19 12.17
N PHE A 185 -12.25 -4.11 13.43
CA PHE A 185 -12.96 -4.73 14.53
C PHE A 185 -13.67 -3.66 15.37
N SER A 186 -15.02 -3.72 15.37
CA SER A 186 -15.83 -2.81 16.17
C SER A 186 -15.63 -3.02 17.67
N LYS A 187 -16.02 -2.00 18.47
CA LYS A 187 -15.91 -1.98 19.95
C LYS A 187 -16.54 -3.17 20.68
N GLN A 188 -17.36 -3.99 20.01
CA GLN A 188 -17.96 -5.20 20.60
C GLN A 188 -16.95 -6.31 20.88
N GLY A 189 -15.73 -6.23 20.31
CA GLY A 189 -14.64 -7.17 20.57
C GLY A 189 -13.73 -6.81 21.75
N LYS A 190 -14.14 -5.98 22.69
CA LYS A 190 -13.31 -5.59 23.85
C LYS A 190 -12.78 -6.75 24.71
N GLY A 191 -13.29 -7.97 24.55
CA GLY A 191 -12.81 -9.14 25.27
C GLY A 191 -11.72 -9.96 24.56
N TYR A 192 -11.32 -9.59 23.34
CA TYR A 192 -10.38 -10.37 22.52
C TYR A 192 -8.95 -9.79 22.45
N TRP A 193 -8.75 -8.61 23.02
CA TRP A 193 -7.47 -7.89 22.88
C TRP A 193 -6.78 -7.77 24.23
N ASP A 194 -6.34 -8.89 24.76
CA ASP A 194 -5.30 -8.88 25.80
C ASP A 194 -3.96 -8.62 25.11
N ASP A 195 -3.17 -7.68 25.62
CA ASP A 195 -1.96 -7.21 24.94
C ASP A 195 -0.91 -8.33 24.71
N ASP A 196 -1.08 -9.48 25.34
CA ASP A 196 -0.20 -10.65 25.21
C ASP A 196 -0.76 -11.75 24.28
N LEU A 197 -1.95 -11.58 23.69
CA LEU A 197 -2.59 -12.63 22.90
C LEU A 197 -2.44 -12.42 21.40
N THR A 198 -1.99 -13.46 20.73
CA THR A 198 -2.11 -13.59 19.26
C THR A 198 -3.52 -14.08 18.93
N VAL A 199 -4.27 -13.30 18.15
CA VAL A 199 -5.59 -13.69 17.65
C VAL A 199 -5.43 -14.33 16.29
N THR A 200 -5.96 -15.54 16.12
CA THR A 200 -6.01 -16.24 14.85
C THR A 200 -7.45 -16.37 14.39
N ILE A 201 -7.75 -15.81 13.21
CA ILE A 201 -9.04 -15.95 12.54
C ILE A 201 -8.87 -17.03 11.46
N PRO A 202 -9.48 -18.21 11.63
CA PRO A 202 -9.31 -19.32 10.69
C PRO A 202 -9.82 -18.97 9.30
N TYR A 203 -9.10 -19.45 8.29
CA TYR A 203 -9.51 -19.32 6.89
C TYR A 203 -10.97 -19.81 6.71
N ASN A 204 -11.73 -19.09 5.90
CA ASN A 204 -13.12 -19.37 5.53
C ASN A 204 -14.13 -19.45 6.72
N SER A 205 -13.73 -19.03 7.92
CA SER A 205 -14.69 -18.84 9.02
C SER A 205 -15.59 -17.63 8.77
N LEU A 206 -16.74 -17.57 9.45
CA LEU A 206 -17.64 -16.41 9.37
C LEU A 206 -16.88 -15.10 9.71
N ALA A 207 -16.06 -15.14 10.75
CA ALA A 207 -15.23 -13.99 11.14
C ALA A 207 -14.21 -13.59 10.06
N PHE A 208 -13.60 -14.58 9.39
CA PHE A 208 -12.71 -14.35 8.27
C PHE A 208 -13.42 -13.63 7.12
N ASN A 209 -14.55 -14.18 6.68
CA ASN A 209 -15.32 -13.62 5.57
C ASN A 209 -15.86 -12.21 5.90
N MET A 210 -16.33 -11.99 7.12
CA MET A 210 -16.73 -10.66 7.58
C MET A 210 -15.56 -9.68 7.58
N THR A 211 -14.38 -10.12 8.02
CA THR A 211 -13.17 -9.28 8.03
C THR A 211 -12.75 -8.88 6.61
N LEU A 212 -12.71 -9.84 5.67
CA LEU A 212 -12.39 -9.52 4.28
C LEU A 212 -13.41 -8.56 3.65
N ASN A 213 -14.70 -8.73 3.95
CA ASN A 213 -15.73 -7.79 3.50
C ASN A 213 -15.53 -6.38 4.08
N ASN A 214 -15.12 -6.26 5.34
CA ASN A 214 -14.83 -4.97 5.96
C ASN A 214 -13.59 -4.30 5.33
N ILE A 215 -12.53 -5.08 5.04
CA ILE A 215 -11.36 -4.59 4.33
C ILE A 215 -11.75 -4.09 2.93
N PHE A 216 -12.56 -4.86 2.19
CA PHE A 216 -13.05 -4.48 0.87
C PHE A 216 -13.82 -3.15 0.92
N LYS A 217 -14.78 -3.01 1.85
CA LYS A 217 -15.53 -1.76 2.05
C LYS A 217 -14.63 -0.59 2.44
N TYR A 218 -13.58 -0.86 3.19
CA TYR A 218 -12.60 0.17 3.53
C TYR A 218 -11.83 0.65 2.30
N GLY A 219 -11.48 -0.27 1.40
CA GLY A 219 -10.94 0.07 0.07
C GLY A 219 -11.92 0.95 -0.73
N ASP A 220 -13.21 0.57 -0.76
CA ASP A 220 -14.24 1.36 -1.45
C ASP A 220 -14.32 2.79 -0.90
N SER A 221 -14.18 2.98 0.41
CA SER A 221 -14.23 4.29 1.01
C SER A 221 -13.06 5.22 0.62
N PHE A 222 -11.88 4.67 0.29
CA PHE A 222 -10.79 5.46 -0.31
C PHE A 222 -11.10 5.85 -1.76
N LEU A 223 -11.71 4.96 -2.55
CA LEU A 223 -12.17 5.31 -3.90
C LEU A 223 -13.29 6.37 -3.87
N ASP A 224 -14.13 6.37 -2.85
CA ASP A 224 -15.12 7.42 -2.65
C ASP A 224 -14.47 8.78 -2.39
N VAL A 225 -13.36 8.83 -1.65
CA VAL A 225 -12.56 10.06 -1.49
C VAL A 225 -12.02 10.53 -2.85
N VAL A 226 -11.42 9.63 -3.64
CA VAL A 226 -10.94 9.96 -5.00
C VAL A 226 -12.09 10.53 -5.85
N ARG A 227 -13.25 9.85 -5.87
CA ARG A 227 -14.44 10.28 -6.60
C ARG A 227 -14.96 11.64 -6.16
N THR A 228 -14.87 11.94 -4.88
CA THR A 228 -15.33 13.22 -4.31
C THR A 228 -14.47 14.40 -4.76
N HIS A 229 -13.18 14.17 -5.01
CA HIS A 229 -12.22 15.22 -5.30
C HIS A 229 -11.78 15.31 -6.76
N MET A 230 -12.09 14.32 -7.61
CA MET A 230 -11.96 14.49 -9.06
C MET A 230 -12.92 15.55 -9.58
N SER A 231 -12.66 16.13 -10.77
CA SER A 231 -13.61 17.04 -11.40
C SER A 231 -14.92 16.35 -11.76
N HIS A 232 -15.95 17.14 -12.08
CA HIS A 232 -17.24 16.59 -12.55
C HIS A 232 -17.10 15.76 -13.83
N GLU A 233 -16.12 16.10 -14.67
CA GLU A 233 -15.81 15.37 -15.91
C GLU A 233 -14.90 14.15 -15.69
N GLY A 234 -14.48 13.89 -14.42
CA GLY A 234 -13.60 12.79 -14.07
C GLY A 234 -12.10 13.11 -14.19
N GLU A 235 -11.75 14.38 -14.36
CA GLU A 235 -10.33 14.79 -14.43
C GLU A 235 -9.66 14.63 -13.07
N MET A 236 -8.43 14.15 -13.09
CA MET A 236 -7.56 14.03 -11.92
C MET A 236 -6.24 14.74 -12.19
N SER A 237 -5.95 15.74 -11.36
CA SER A 237 -4.64 16.38 -11.31
C SER A 237 -3.65 15.55 -10.48
N GLU A 238 -2.49 16.11 -10.19
CA GLU A 238 -1.50 15.53 -9.29
C GLU A 238 -2.05 15.43 -7.85
N GLN A 239 -2.61 16.53 -7.36
CA GLN A 239 -3.07 16.74 -5.99
C GLN A 239 -4.49 17.27 -5.99
N PHE A 240 -5.06 17.31 -4.78
CA PHE A 240 -6.23 18.13 -4.46
C PHE A 240 -5.97 18.88 -3.16
N ASN A 241 -6.50 20.10 -3.09
CA ASN A 241 -6.20 21.01 -2.01
C ASN A 241 -6.73 20.51 -0.66
N LYS A 242 -5.89 20.49 0.35
CA LYS A 242 -6.23 19.95 1.68
C LYS A 242 -7.27 20.72 2.46
N TYR A 243 -7.62 21.95 2.02
CA TYR A 243 -8.66 22.78 2.64
C TYR A 243 -9.96 22.73 1.85
N THR A 244 -9.88 22.88 0.53
CA THR A 244 -11.05 23.04 -0.34
C THR A 244 -11.45 21.75 -1.05
N GLY A 245 -10.52 20.80 -1.21
CA GLY A 245 -10.72 19.57 -1.98
C GLY A 245 -10.67 19.74 -3.49
N PHE A 246 -10.49 20.95 -4.02
CA PHE A 246 -10.37 21.17 -5.47
C PHE A 246 -9.06 20.64 -6.02
N ILE A 247 -9.09 20.18 -7.27
CA ILE A 247 -7.90 19.68 -7.99
C ILE A 247 -6.80 20.76 -8.05
N GLN A 248 -5.55 20.34 -7.87
CA GLN A 248 -4.37 21.20 -7.77
C GLN A 248 -3.12 20.52 -8.33
N GLY A 249 -2.12 21.31 -8.70
CA GLY A 249 -0.88 20.83 -9.29
C GLY A 249 -1.02 20.51 -10.78
N ALA A 250 -0.20 19.57 -11.28
CA ALA A 250 -0.21 19.17 -12.69
C ALA A 250 -1.56 18.58 -13.08
N LYS A 251 -2.21 19.19 -14.08
CA LYS A 251 -3.50 18.72 -14.61
C LYS A 251 -3.30 17.42 -15.38
N ASP A 252 -4.32 16.56 -15.35
CA ASP A 252 -4.42 15.33 -16.14
C ASP A 252 -3.17 14.45 -16.01
N LEU A 253 -2.69 14.29 -14.78
CA LEU A 253 -1.45 13.56 -14.54
C LEU A 253 -1.67 12.06 -14.73
N SER A 254 -0.93 11.46 -15.65
CA SER A 254 -1.09 10.05 -16.06
C SER A 254 -1.02 9.05 -14.91
N TRP A 255 -0.16 9.26 -13.91
CA TRP A 255 -0.07 8.34 -12.78
C TRP A 255 -1.28 8.40 -11.83
N SER A 256 -2.00 9.54 -11.78
CA SER A 256 -3.26 9.62 -11.03
C SER A 256 -4.31 8.71 -11.65
N TYR A 257 -4.44 8.72 -12.99
CA TYR A 257 -5.33 7.83 -13.71
C TYR A 257 -4.88 6.37 -13.62
N SER A 258 -3.59 6.08 -13.81
CA SER A 258 -3.11 4.70 -13.78
C SER A 258 -3.30 4.07 -12.39
N SER A 259 -3.00 4.78 -11.32
CA SER A 259 -3.21 4.29 -9.96
C SER A 259 -4.68 4.05 -9.62
N PHE A 260 -5.57 4.92 -10.11
CA PHE A 260 -7.01 4.72 -9.98
C PHE A 260 -7.48 3.47 -10.75
N LEU A 261 -7.04 3.30 -12.01
CA LEU A 261 -7.38 2.13 -12.83
C LEU A 261 -6.85 0.83 -12.21
N ASP A 262 -5.65 0.83 -11.61
CA ASP A 262 -5.10 -0.32 -10.92
C ASP A 262 -5.90 -0.65 -9.66
N ALA A 263 -6.31 0.35 -8.89
CA ALA A 263 -7.20 0.15 -7.75
C ALA A 263 -8.57 -0.43 -8.17
N VAL A 264 -9.17 0.08 -9.25
CA VAL A 264 -10.45 -0.42 -9.79
C VAL A 264 -10.30 -1.86 -10.30
N ARG A 265 -9.19 -2.19 -10.95
CA ARG A 265 -8.89 -3.56 -11.40
C ARG A 265 -8.74 -4.51 -10.20
N SER A 266 -7.97 -4.13 -9.20
CA SER A 266 -7.80 -4.90 -7.96
C SER A 266 -9.12 -5.06 -7.20
N ARG A 267 -9.96 -4.00 -7.18
CA ARG A 267 -11.32 -4.06 -6.65
C ARG A 267 -12.17 -5.12 -7.36
N SER A 268 -12.14 -5.14 -8.69
CA SER A 268 -12.89 -6.11 -9.49
C SER A 268 -12.48 -7.56 -9.17
N ASN A 269 -11.18 -7.80 -8.99
CA ASN A 269 -10.65 -9.11 -8.62
C ASN A 269 -11.09 -9.52 -7.21
N ALA A 270 -10.92 -8.65 -6.23
CA ALA A 270 -11.36 -8.89 -4.87
C ALA A 270 -12.87 -9.15 -4.77
N GLN A 271 -13.67 -8.41 -5.55
CA GLN A 271 -15.13 -8.61 -5.59
C GLN A 271 -15.53 -9.98 -6.15
N LYS A 272 -14.82 -10.48 -7.17
CA LYS A 272 -15.07 -11.84 -7.70
C LYS A 272 -14.77 -12.90 -6.64
N ILE A 273 -13.71 -12.70 -5.86
CA ILE A 273 -13.32 -13.58 -4.77
C ILE A 273 -14.41 -13.63 -3.68
N LEU A 274 -14.88 -12.47 -3.24
CA LEU A 274 -15.89 -12.37 -2.16
C LEU A 274 -17.28 -12.92 -2.54
N LYS A 275 -17.51 -13.20 -3.83
CA LYS A 275 -18.77 -13.79 -4.33
C LYS A 275 -18.72 -15.32 -4.45
N GLN A 276 -17.55 -15.91 -4.28
CA GLN A 276 -17.35 -17.37 -4.25
C GLN A 276 -17.69 -17.96 -2.88
#